data_1fb8331dd99109d95344a749075f2b8d
#
_entry.id   1fb8331dd99109d95344a749075f2b8d
#
_cell.length_a   1.000
_cell.length_b   1.000
_cell.length_c   1.000
_cell.angle_alpha   90.00
_cell.angle_beta   90.00
_cell.angle_gamma   90.00
#
_symmetry.space_group_name_H-M   'P 1'
#
loop_
_entity.id
_entity.type
_entity.pdbx_description
1 polymer ?
#
loop_
_entity_poly.entity_id
_entity_poly.type
_entity_poly.pdbx_seq_one_letter_code
_entity_poly.pdbx_strand_id
1 'polypeptide(L)'
;DNHIIVVEKPVNIPSQGDKTGDIDMLAIVKQYIKEKYNKPGNVYLGLVHRLDRPVGGVMVFAKTSKAAARLSEQVREKVFKKNYLVIVNGKFEKNKGTLQDYLLKNEKTNMSKVVKEGTKNSKYAELDYEVLKYDKELNLSVLKIDLHTGRHHQIRVQLSSRQHSIYGDQKYGGRGHGKQICLWAYKLT
;
A
#
# COMPACT_ATOMS: atom_id res chain seq x y z
N ASP A 1 -16.11 -17.32 -1.30
CA ASP A 1 -15.78 -17.54 -2.70
C ASP A 1 -14.73 -18.65 -2.84
N ASN A 2 -14.84 -19.46 -3.91
CA ASN A 2 -13.93 -20.59 -4.16
C ASN A 2 -12.59 -20.16 -4.79
N HIS A 3 -12.51 -18.96 -5.34
CA HIS A 3 -11.37 -18.50 -6.15
C HIS A 3 -10.52 -17.45 -5.46
N ILE A 4 -11.11 -16.63 -4.60
CA ILE A 4 -10.41 -15.56 -3.88
C ILE A 4 -10.74 -15.59 -2.39
N ILE A 5 -9.89 -14.96 -1.60
CA ILE A 5 -10.15 -14.62 -0.21
C ILE A 5 -9.73 -13.16 0.02
N VAL A 6 -10.63 -12.41 0.64
CA VAL A 6 -10.40 -11.01 1.04
C VAL A 6 -10.22 -10.99 2.54
N VAL A 7 -9.20 -10.31 3.00
CA VAL A 7 -8.86 -10.19 4.41
C VAL A 7 -8.49 -8.74 4.75
N GLU A 8 -8.64 -8.38 6.00
CA GLU A 8 -8.03 -7.18 6.56
C GLU A 8 -6.63 -7.52 7.06
N LYS A 9 -5.60 -6.87 6.51
CA LYS A 9 -4.24 -6.99 7.00
C LYS A 9 -4.08 -6.08 8.22
N PRO A 10 -3.72 -6.60 9.39
CA PRO A 10 -3.33 -5.77 10.52
C PRO A 10 -2.08 -4.95 10.20
N VAL A 11 -1.90 -3.84 10.93
CA VAL A 11 -0.65 -3.08 10.90
C VAL A 11 0.52 -3.93 11.42
N ASN A 12 1.73 -3.64 10.95
CA ASN A 12 3.00 -4.26 11.38
C ASN A 12 3.17 -5.76 11.04
N ILE A 13 2.22 -6.39 10.33
CA ILE A 13 2.38 -7.72 9.75
C ILE A 13 2.85 -7.59 8.30
N PRO A 14 3.92 -8.28 7.86
CA PRO A 14 4.34 -8.29 6.47
C PRO A 14 3.28 -8.93 5.55
N SER A 15 3.16 -8.47 4.31
CA SER A 15 2.28 -9.11 3.32
C SER A 15 2.81 -10.48 2.86
N GLN A 16 4.12 -10.63 2.86
CA GLN A 16 4.86 -11.87 2.55
C GLN A 16 6.14 -11.90 3.36
N GLY A 17 6.78 -13.06 3.48
CA GLY A 17 8.04 -13.24 4.20
C GLY A 17 9.09 -12.21 3.80
N ASP A 18 9.77 -11.69 4.80
CA ASP A 18 10.89 -10.76 4.66
C ASP A 18 12.10 -11.23 5.47
N LYS A 19 13.15 -10.41 5.55
CA LYS A 19 14.40 -10.75 6.25
C LYS A 19 14.26 -10.87 7.77
N THR A 20 13.14 -10.44 8.35
CA THR A 20 12.93 -10.52 9.81
C THR A 20 12.54 -11.90 10.28
N GLY A 21 12.00 -12.75 9.39
CA GLY A 21 11.47 -14.06 9.74
C GLY A 21 10.13 -14.02 10.48
N ASP A 22 9.53 -12.83 10.62
CA ASP A 22 8.21 -12.70 11.26
C ASP A 22 7.12 -13.38 10.43
N ILE A 23 6.08 -13.87 11.13
CA ILE A 23 4.91 -14.44 10.46
C ILE A 23 4.27 -13.40 9.53
N ASP A 24 3.92 -13.82 8.33
CA ASP A 24 3.36 -12.96 7.29
C ASP A 24 1.92 -13.32 6.93
N MET A 25 1.25 -12.45 6.16
CA MET A 25 -0.14 -12.66 5.76
C MET A 25 -0.34 -13.91 4.89
N LEU A 26 0.64 -14.28 4.06
CA LEU A 26 0.54 -15.53 3.27
C LEU A 26 0.51 -16.75 4.18
N ALA A 27 1.37 -16.79 5.19
CA ALA A 27 1.42 -17.90 6.16
C ALA A 27 0.13 -17.98 6.98
N ILE A 28 -0.34 -16.84 7.51
CA ILE A 28 -1.58 -16.75 8.31
C ILE A 28 -2.78 -17.22 7.50
N VAL A 29 -2.95 -16.70 6.28
CA VAL A 29 -4.12 -17.03 5.44
C VAL A 29 -4.06 -18.47 4.91
N LYS A 30 -2.87 -19.01 4.59
CA LYS A 30 -2.71 -20.43 4.24
C LYS A 30 -3.12 -21.34 5.40
N GLN A 31 -2.68 -21.03 6.61
CA GLN A 31 -3.04 -21.80 7.80
C GLN A 31 -4.55 -21.76 8.05
N TYR A 32 -5.17 -20.59 7.98
CA TYR A 32 -6.62 -20.44 8.09
C TYR A 32 -7.38 -21.29 7.06
N ILE A 33 -6.94 -21.29 5.78
CA ILE A 33 -7.59 -22.08 4.72
C ILE A 33 -7.41 -23.57 4.98
N LYS A 34 -6.21 -24.00 5.44
CA LYS A 34 -5.90 -25.39 5.76
C LYS A 34 -6.83 -25.93 6.85
N GLU A 35 -6.95 -25.18 7.95
CA GLU A 35 -7.81 -25.55 9.08
C GLU A 35 -9.29 -25.52 8.72
N LYS A 36 -9.78 -24.41 8.15
CA LYS A 36 -11.20 -24.23 7.82
C LYS A 36 -11.74 -25.29 6.87
N TYR A 37 -10.94 -25.78 5.95
CA TYR A 37 -11.39 -26.71 4.90
C TYR A 37 -10.77 -28.12 5.06
N ASN A 38 -10.13 -28.41 6.19
CA ASN A 38 -9.45 -29.69 6.48
C ASN A 38 -8.59 -30.18 5.32
N LYS A 39 -7.82 -29.27 4.69
CA LYS A 39 -7.02 -29.61 3.51
C LYS A 39 -5.78 -30.41 3.89
N PRO A 40 -5.56 -31.61 3.34
CA PRO A 40 -4.30 -32.29 3.50
C PRO A 40 -3.20 -31.61 2.69
N GLY A 41 -1.97 -31.55 3.24
CA GLY A 41 -0.79 -31.06 2.53
C GLY A 41 -0.73 -29.53 2.39
N ASN A 42 -0.08 -29.07 1.32
CA ASN A 42 0.17 -27.64 1.07
C ASN A 42 -1.03 -26.94 0.44
N VAL A 43 -1.34 -25.74 0.95
CA VAL A 43 -2.39 -24.89 0.40
C VAL A 43 -1.77 -23.89 -0.57
N TYR A 44 -2.28 -23.84 -1.80
CA TYR A 44 -1.94 -22.77 -2.73
C TYR A 44 -2.60 -21.46 -2.30
N LEU A 45 -1.82 -20.37 -2.31
CA LEU A 45 -2.31 -19.02 -2.13
C LEU A 45 -1.44 -18.05 -2.93
N GLY A 46 -2.04 -17.36 -3.91
CA GLY A 46 -1.37 -16.39 -4.79
C GLY A 46 -1.46 -14.98 -4.22
N LEU A 47 -0.32 -14.31 -4.10
CA LEU A 47 -0.21 -12.90 -3.74
C LEU A 47 -0.22 -12.05 -5.01
N VAL A 48 -1.21 -11.18 -5.17
CA VAL A 48 -1.38 -10.35 -6.38
C VAL A 48 -1.06 -8.87 -6.16
N HIS A 49 -1.14 -8.41 -4.91
CA HIS A 49 -0.69 -7.09 -4.50
C HIS A 49 -0.18 -7.11 -3.05
N ARG A 50 0.45 -6.04 -2.62
CA ARG A 50 1.06 -5.93 -1.29
C ARG A 50 0.74 -4.60 -0.65
N LEU A 51 0.65 -4.59 0.67
CA LEU A 51 0.73 -3.41 1.52
C LEU A 51 2.08 -3.39 2.24
N ASP A 52 2.62 -2.20 2.49
CA ASP A 52 3.81 -2.04 3.31
C ASP A 52 3.55 -2.61 4.72
N ARG A 53 4.59 -3.11 5.38
CA ARG A 53 4.48 -3.71 6.71
C ARG A 53 3.68 -2.86 7.72
N PRO A 54 3.96 -1.54 7.89
CA PRO A 54 3.23 -0.72 8.86
C PRO A 54 1.82 -0.30 8.39
N VAL A 55 1.46 -0.56 7.13
CA VAL A 55 0.17 -0.16 6.55
C VAL A 55 -0.84 -1.29 6.72
N GLY A 56 -2.01 -0.96 7.23
CA GLY A 56 -3.13 -1.89 7.37
C GLY A 56 -4.19 -1.71 6.26
N GLY A 57 -5.18 -2.63 6.25
CA GLY A 57 -6.33 -2.52 5.37
C GLY A 57 -6.60 -3.76 4.51
N VAL A 58 -7.51 -3.61 3.56
CA VAL A 58 -8.03 -4.71 2.75
C VAL A 58 -6.97 -5.26 1.80
N MET A 59 -6.85 -6.58 1.77
CA MET A 59 -6.04 -7.34 0.83
C MET A 59 -6.84 -8.49 0.22
N VAL A 60 -6.56 -8.81 -1.04
CA VAL A 60 -7.11 -9.98 -1.72
C VAL A 60 -6.00 -10.97 -2.08
N PHE A 61 -6.27 -12.24 -1.87
CA PHE A 61 -5.42 -13.35 -2.30
C PHE A 61 -6.18 -14.28 -3.22
N ALA A 62 -5.48 -14.91 -4.15
CA ALA A 62 -6.04 -15.90 -5.05
C ALA A 62 -5.90 -17.31 -4.46
N LYS A 63 -7.00 -18.04 -4.35
CA LYS A 63 -7.03 -19.44 -3.87
C LYS A 63 -6.69 -20.45 -4.97
N THR A 64 -6.59 -19.98 -6.23
CA THR A 64 -6.23 -20.79 -7.41
C THR A 64 -5.26 -20.03 -8.31
N SER A 65 -4.42 -20.77 -9.07
CA SER A 65 -3.50 -20.18 -10.04
C SER A 65 -4.22 -19.40 -11.15
N LYS A 66 -5.38 -19.88 -11.59
CA LYS A 66 -6.23 -19.19 -12.57
C LYS A 66 -6.74 -17.83 -12.06
N ALA A 67 -7.17 -17.78 -10.80
CA ALA A 67 -7.57 -16.51 -10.17
C ALA A 67 -6.37 -15.57 -9.99
N ALA A 68 -5.20 -16.10 -9.61
CA ALA A 68 -3.97 -15.31 -9.50
C ALA A 68 -3.58 -14.67 -10.84
N ALA A 69 -3.63 -15.43 -11.93
CA ALA A 69 -3.33 -14.92 -13.27
C ALA A 69 -4.30 -13.78 -13.68
N ARG A 70 -5.62 -13.98 -13.50
CA ARG A 70 -6.65 -12.97 -13.82
C ARG A 70 -6.50 -11.70 -13.00
N LEU A 71 -6.32 -11.81 -11.68
CA LEU A 71 -6.11 -10.63 -10.82
C LEU A 71 -4.79 -9.91 -11.14
N SER A 72 -3.72 -10.65 -11.45
CA SER A 72 -2.44 -10.06 -11.85
C SER A 72 -2.56 -9.31 -13.18
N GLU A 73 -3.38 -9.81 -14.11
CA GLU A 73 -3.70 -9.12 -15.36
C GLU A 73 -4.45 -7.82 -15.11
N GLN A 74 -5.50 -7.82 -14.29
CA GLN A 74 -6.23 -6.62 -13.89
C GLN A 74 -5.32 -5.57 -13.23
N VAL A 75 -4.35 -6.01 -12.40
CA VAL A 75 -3.34 -5.11 -11.81
C VAL A 75 -2.44 -4.50 -12.91
N ARG A 76 -2.01 -5.30 -13.89
CA ARG A 76 -1.17 -4.85 -15.01
C ARG A 76 -1.91 -3.86 -15.91
N GLU A 77 -3.18 -4.12 -16.19
CA GLU A 77 -4.06 -3.27 -17.01
C GLU A 77 -4.60 -2.05 -16.28
N LYS A 78 -4.26 -1.89 -14.99
CA LYS A 78 -4.69 -0.79 -14.11
C LYS A 78 -6.21 -0.70 -13.89
N VAL A 79 -6.95 -1.77 -14.15
CA VAL A 79 -8.39 -1.85 -13.85
C VAL A 79 -8.66 -2.26 -12.39
N PHE A 80 -7.68 -2.85 -11.72
CA PHE A 80 -7.72 -3.16 -10.29
C PHE A 80 -7.48 -1.89 -9.47
N LYS A 81 -8.56 -1.27 -9.01
CA LYS A 81 -8.50 0.00 -8.27
C LYS A 81 -8.17 -0.22 -6.80
N LYS A 82 -7.34 0.67 -6.27
CA LYS A 82 -6.86 0.65 -4.87
C LYS A 82 -7.06 2.02 -4.25
N ASN A 83 -7.92 2.12 -3.25
CA ASN A 83 -8.21 3.36 -2.58
C ASN A 83 -7.70 3.34 -1.14
N TYR A 84 -7.13 4.46 -0.71
CA TYR A 84 -6.56 4.63 0.62
C TYR A 84 -7.13 5.86 1.31
N LEU A 85 -7.19 5.80 2.64
CA LEU A 85 -7.33 6.97 3.50
C LEU A 85 -5.98 7.25 4.14
N VAL A 86 -5.63 8.54 4.21
CA VAL A 86 -4.35 8.96 4.78
C VAL A 86 -4.50 10.25 5.56
N ILE A 87 -3.80 10.38 6.68
CA ILE A 87 -3.65 11.64 7.40
C ILE A 87 -2.24 12.17 7.17
N VAL A 88 -2.15 13.41 6.71
CA VAL A 88 -0.88 14.06 6.37
C VAL A 88 -0.70 15.39 7.08
N ASN A 89 0.54 15.82 7.19
CA ASN A 89 0.89 17.13 7.74
C ASN A 89 0.57 18.25 6.76
N GLY A 90 0.04 19.35 7.29
CA GLY A 90 -0.17 20.60 6.55
C GLY A 90 -1.49 20.66 5.79
N LYS A 91 -1.77 21.88 5.29
CA LYS A 91 -2.92 22.22 4.46
C LYS A 91 -2.56 22.09 2.98
N PHE A 92 -3.42 21.49 2.20
CA PHE A 92 -3.31 21.48 0.73
C PHE A 92 -3.89 22.76 0.14
N GLU A 93 -3.23 23.30 -0.89
CA GLU A 93 -3.74 24.46 -1.64
C GLU A 93 -4.95 24.09 -2.50
N LYS A 94 -4.95 22.89 -3.08
CA LYS A 94 -6.05 22.39 -3.90
C LYS A 94 -6.72 21.21 -3.22
N ASN A 95 -8.06 21.18 -3.25
CA ASN A 95 -8.82 20.09 -2.65
C ASN A 95 -8.74 18.77 -3.42
N LYS A 96 -8.32 18.79 -4.68
CA LYS A 96 -8.11 17.61 -5.53
C LYS A 96 -6.91 17.84 -6.44
N GLY A 97 -6.25 16.77 -6.81
CA GLY A 97 -5.16 16.83 -7.77
C GLY A 97 -4.57 15.47 -8.08
N THR A 98 -3.72 15.44 -9.08
CA THR A 98 -2.96 14.25 -9.52
C THR A 98 -1.49 14.48 -9.21
N LEU A 99 -0.85 13.47 -8.61
CA LEU A 99 0.60 13.45 -8.38
C LEU A 99 1.24 12.48 -9.36
N GLN A 100 2.11 13.03 -10.19
CA GLN A 100 2.87 12.29 -11.21
C GLN A 100 4.37 12.51 -10.94
N ASP A 101 5.11 11.42 -10.80
CA ASP A 101 6.54 11.44 -10.51
C ASP A 101 7.25 10.21 -11.08
N TYR A 102 8.58 10.27 -11.16
CA TYR A 102 9.43 9.10 -11.36
C TYR A 102 10.06 8.73 -10.03
N LEU A 103 9.89 7.48 -9.60
CA LEU A 103 10.38 6.98 -8.32
C LEU A 103 11.54 6.01 -8.52
N LEU A 104 12.61 6.21 -7.76
CA LEU A 104 13.77 5.33 -7.70
C LEU A 104 13.89 4.71 -6.30
N LYS A 105 13.88 3.37 -6.23
CA LYS A 105 14.11 2.63 -4.99
C LYS A 105 15.61 2.50 -4.73
N ASN A 106 16.02 2.75 -3.50
CA ASN A 106 17.34 2.40 -2.99
C ASN A 106 17.22 1.06 -2.23
N GLU A 107 17.83 0.02 -2.79
CA GLU A 107 17.74 -1.33 -2.21
C GLU A 107 18.48 -1.46 -0.87
N LYS A 108 19.56 -0.66 -0.66
CA LYS A 108 20.35 -0.70 0.58
C LYS A 108 19.58 -0.13 1.78
N THR A 109 18.90 1.00 1.57
CA THR A 109 18.13 1.68 2.63
C THR A 109 16.67 1.24 2.67
N ASN A 110 16.21 0.49 1.66
CA ASN A 110 14.80 0.13 1.45
C ASN A 110 13.89 1.38 1.51
N MET A 111 14.32 2.46 0.87
CA MET A 111 13.58 3.72 0.70
C MET A 111 13.45 4.04 -0.78
N SER A 112 12.46 4.84 -1.13
CA SER A 112 12.30 5.40 -2.48
C SER A 112 12.42 6.91 -2.43
N LYS A 113 12.77 7.52 -3.57
CA LYS A 113 12.81 8.98 -3.75
C LYS A 113 12.26 9.38 -5.10
N VAL A 114 11.74 10.59 -5.18
CA VAL A 114 11.41 11.23 -6.46
C VAL A 114 12.70 11.61 -7.17
N VAL A 115 12.74 11.33 -8.46
CA VAL A 115 13.88 11.63 -9.35
C VAL A 115 13.38 12.23 -10.65
N LYS A 116 14.28 12.81 -11.44
CA LYS A 116 13.96 13.33 -12.77
C LYS A 116 13.58 12.20 -13.72
N GLU A 117 12.70 12.49 -14.67
CA GLU A 117 12.41 11.61 -15.79
C GLU A 117 13.71 11.20 -16.51
N GLY A 118 13.75 9.99 -17.05
CA GLY A 118 14.94 9.43 -17.69
C GLY A 118 16.01 8.90 -16.73
N THR A 119 15.85 9.06 -15.39
CA THR A 119 16.79 8.45 -14.43
C THR A 119 16.77 6.93 -14.56
N LYS A 120 17.93 6.31 -14.74
CA LYS A 120 18.07 4.84 -14.90
C LYS A 120 17.38 4.11 -13.73
N ASN A 121 16.60 3.07 -14.03
CA ASN A 121 15.83 2.25 -13.09
C ASN A 121 14.71 2.99 -12.33
N SER A 122 14.42 4.24 -12.65
CA SER A 122 13.22 4.90 -12.11
C SER A 122 11.96 4.35 -12.77
N LYS A 123 10.83 4.49 -12.06
CA LYS A 123 9.52 4.02 -12.54
C LYS A 123 8.49 5.14 -12.39
N TYR A 124 7.70 5.37 -13.42
CA TYR A 124 6.58 6.29 -13.39
C TYR A 124 5.57 5.89 -12.31
N ALA A 125 5.09 6.87 -11.57
CA ALA A 125 4.16 6.74 -10.45
C ALA A 125 3.08 7.80 -10.53
N GLU A 126 1.81 7.38 -10.38
CA GLU A 126 0.64 8.26 -10.49
C GLU A 126 -0.41 7.88 -9.46
N LEU A 127 -0.96 8.88 -8.79
CA LEU A 127 -2.12 8.80 -7.92
C LEU A 127 -2.94 10.08 -8.00
N ASP A 128 -4.25 9.95 -7.71
CA ASP A 128 -5.12 11.08 -7.44
C ASP A 128 -5.35 11.23 -5.95
N TYR A 129 -5.52 12.47 -5.50
CA TYR A 129 -5.93 12.76 -4.12
C TYR A 129 -7.16 13.68 -4.08
N GLU A 130 -7.93 13.52 -3.03
CA GLU A 130 -9.03 14.38 -2.65
C GLU A 130 -8.93 14.69 -1.16
N VAL A 131 -8.92 16.00 -0.79
CA VAL A 131 -8.92 16.44 0.61
C VAL A 131 -10.35 16.31 1.14
N LEU A 132 -10.53 15.46 2.13
CA LEU A 132 -11.81 15.23 2.78
C LEU A 132 -12.04 16.21 3.93
N LYS A 133 -10.96 16.54 4.66
CA LYS A 133 -11.02 17.47 5.81
C LYS A 133 -9.63 18.05 6.06
N TYR A 134 -9.60 19.29 6.51
CA TYR A 134 -8.43 19.93 7.10
C TYR A 134 -8.74 20.35 8.54
N ASP A 135 -7.91 19.93 9.47
CA ASP A 135 -7.94 20.34 10.86
C ASP A 135 -6.88 21.44 11.07
N LYS A 136 -7.37 22.67 11.37
CA LYS A 136 -6.50 23.85 11.53
C LYS A 136 -5.68 23.79 12.82
N GLU A 137 -6.25 23.26 13.90
CA GLU A 137 -5.58 23.22 15.21
C GLU A 137 -4.42 22.24 15.20
N LEU A 138 -4.64 21.04 14.63
CA LEU A 138 -3.61 20.03 14.50
C LEU A 138 -2.69 20.25 13.29
N ASN A 139 -3.08 21.11 12.36
CA ASN A 139 -2.45 21.30 11.05
C ASN A 139 -2.30 19.98 10.30
N LEU A 140 -3.40 19.22 10.22
CA LEU A 140 -3.48 17.91 9.56
C LEU A 140 -4.58 17.91 8.51
N SER A 141 -4.33 17.22 7.40
CA SER A 141 -5.33 16.96 6.36
C SER A 141 -5.64 15.47 6.27
N VAL A 142 -6.92 15.15 6.10
CA VAL A 142 -7.39 13.79 5.77
C VAL A 142 -7.59 13.71 4.27
N LEU A 143 -6.93 12.78 3.60
CA LEU A 143 -7.05 12.60 2.15
C LEU A 143 -7.62 11.22 1.83
N LYS A 144 -8.38 11.20 0.74
CA LYS A 144 -8.68 9.99 -0.02
C LYS A 144 -7.70 9.93 -1.19
N ILE A 145 -7.10 8.76 -1.40
CA ILE A 145 -6.15 8.50 -2.49
C ILE A 145 -6.73 7.43 -3.43
N ASP A 146 -6.69 7.69 -4.72
CA ASP A 146 -6.88 6.69 -5.77
C ASP A 146 -5.51 6.36 -6.40
N LEU A 147 -5.05 5.13 -6.22
CA LEU A 147 -3.70 4.72 -6.57
C LEU A 147 -3.67 4.04 -7.95
N HIS A 148 -3.23 4.75 -8.98
CA HIS A 148 -3.16 4.24 -10.37
C HIS A 148 -1.98 3.31 -10.61
N THR A 149 -0.85 3.56 -9.94
CA THR A 149 0.34 2.70 -9.98
C THR A 149 0.67 2.18 -8.59
N GLY A 150 1.46 1.11 -8.48
CA GLY A 150 1.82 0.49 -7.19
C GLY A 150 3.35 0.42 -7.01
N ARG A 151 4.04 1.57 -6.95
CA ARG A 151 5.49 1.61 -6.74
C ARG A 151 5.81 1.47 -5.24
N HIS A 152 7.03 1.02 -4.96
CA HIS A 152 7.51 0.88 -3.58
C HIS A 152 7.39 2.18 -2.81
N HIS A 153 6.67 2.18 -1.69
CA HIS A 153 6.36 3.32 -0.82
C HIS A 153 5.72 4.53 -1.54
N GLN A 154 5.00 4.32 -2.64
CA GLN A 154 4.57 5.38 -3.55
C GLN A 154 3.86 6.54 -2.86
N ILE A 155 2.76 6.28 -2.15
CA ILE A 155 1.96 7.32 -1.47
C ILE A 155 2.84 8.10 -0.49
N ARG A 156 3.65 7.39 0.29
CA ARG A 156 4.56 7.96 1.29
C ARG A 156 5.57 8.92 0.67
N VAL A 157 6.22 8.51 -0.42
CA VAL A 157 7.25 9.29 -1.12
C VAL A 157 6.65 10.50 -1.82
N GLN A 158 5.55 10.33 -2.57
CA GLN A 158 4.95 11.42 -3.34
C GLN A 158 4.39 12.53 -2.44
N LEU A 159 3.79 12.18 -1.31
CA LEU A 159 3.28 13.15 -0.34
C LEU A 159 4.43 13.83 0.42
N SER A 160 5.42 13.06 0.89
CA SER A 160 6.58 13.61 1.60
C SER A 160 7.42 14.55 0.74
N SER A 161 7.61 14.25 -0.54
CA SER A 161 8.37 15.12 -1.46
C SER A 161 7.73 16.50 -1.67
N ARG A 162 6.46 16.66 -1.29
CA ARG A 162 5.68 17.89 -1.34
C ARG A 162 5.44 18.51 0.04
N GLN A 163 6.24 18.11 1.04
CA GLN A 163 6.13 18.58 2.43
C GLN A 163 4.83 18.18 3.15
N HIS A 164 4.09 17.23 2.58
CA HIS A 164 2.87 16.64 3.18
C HIS A 164 3.12 15.21 3.65
N SER A 165 4.17 15.00 4.45
CA SER A 165 4.49 13.67 4.98
C SER A 165 3.32 13.09 5.78
N ILE A 166 3.14 11.76 5.69
CA ILE A 166 2.08 11.05 6.40
C ILE A 166 2.35 11.11 7.91
N TYR A 167 1.32 11.39 8.69
CA TYR A 167 1.42 11.38 10.15
C TYR A 167 1.83 10.00 10.64
N GLY A 168 2.87 9.93 11.50
CA GLY A 168 3.42 8.68 12.02
C GLY A 168 4.37 7.94 11.06
N ASP A 169 4.70 8.51 9.88
CA ASP A 169 5.67 7.87 8.97
C ASP A 169 7.11 8.08 9.43
N GLN A 170 7.70 7.05 10.05
CA GLN A 170 9.06 7.09 10.58
C GLN A 170 10.15 7.19 9.49
N LYS A 171 9.86 6.75 8.25
CA LYS A 171 10.84 6.72 7.17
C LYS A 171 10.92 8.01 6.37
N TYR A 172 9.80 8.72 6.24
CA TYR A 172 9.70 9.88 5.34
C TYR A 172 9.39 11.19 6.09
N GLY A 173 9.78 11.25 7.38
CA GLY A 173 9.77 12.51 8.14
C GLY A 173 8.39 12.98 8.61
N GLY A 174 7.44 12.06 8.79
CA GLY A 174 6.12 12.40 9.31
C GLY A 174 6.19 12.87 10.78
N ARG A 175 5.31 13.84 11.15
CA ARG A 175 5.06 14.18 12.56
C ARG A 175 4.43 12.97 13.27
N GLY A 176 4.40 12.98 14.61
CA GLY A 176 3.87 11.84 15.38
C GLY A 176 4.89 10.73 15.50
N HIS A 177 6.17 11.06 15.76
CA HIS A 177 7.23 10.07 15.99
C HIS A 177 6.81 9.07 17.07
N GLY A 178 7.08 7.77 16.81
CA GLY A 178 6.63 6.67 17.68
C GLY A 178 5.16 6.28 17.53
N LYS A 179 4.37 7.00 16.72
CA LYS A 179 2.98 6.65 16.41
C LYS A 179 2.88 5.74 15.21
N GLN A 180 1.74 5.06 15.07
CA GLN A 180 1.40 4.27 13.90
C GLN A 180 1.24 5.19 12.68
N ILE A 181 1.76 4.79 11.51
CA ILE A 181 1.52 5.51 10.27
C ILE A 181 0.02 5.56 9.95
N CYS A 182 -0.50 6.75 9.67
CA CYS A 182 -1.91 6.97 9.33
C CYS A 182 -2.16 6.79 7.83
N LEU A 183 -1.99 5.56 7.36
CA LEU A 183 -2.25 5.13 5.98
C LEU A 183 -3.00 3.79 5.99
N TRP A 184 -4.17 3.76 5.35
CA TRP A 184 -5.06 2.60 5.38
C TRP A 184 -5.64 2.29 4.01
N ALA A 185 -5.50 1.05 3.54
CA ALA A 185 -6.14 0.55 2.32
C ALA A 185 -7.60 0.19 2.65
N TYR A 186 -8.55 1.07 2.31
CA TYR A 186 -9.94 0.86 2.73
C TYR A 186 -10.83 0.22 1.67
N LYS A 187 -10.41 0.23 0.39
CA LYS A 187 -11.24 -0.31 -0.70
C LYS A 187 -10.38 -0.86 -1.84
N LEU A 188 -10.79 -2.01 -2.36
CA LEU A 188 -10.35 -2.62 -3.63
C LEU A 188 -11.57 -2.76 -4.54
N THR A 189 -11.40 -2.50 -5.84
CA THR A 189 -12.48 -2.66 -6.84
C THR A 189 -11.89 -3.19 -8.13
#